data_3a0719fc63461bf0445e6f4c9b9cf9a9
#
_entry.id   3a0719fc63461bf0445e6f4c9b9cf9a9
#
_cell.length_a   1.000
_cell.length_b   1.000
_cell.length_c   1.000
_cell.angle_alpha   90.00
_cell.angle_beta   90.00
_cell.angle_gamma   90.00
#
_symmetry.space_group_name_H-M   'P 1'
#
loop_
_entity.id
_entity.type
_entity.pdbx_description
1 polymer ?
#
loop_
_entity_poly.entity_id
_entity_poly.type
_entity_poly.pdbx_seq_one_letter_code
_entity_poly.pdbx_strand_id
1 'polypeptide(L)'
;MPQRKDEDWRFATIDAIRVDDFQPGAKGKTPEAKLLQRSQPPFAAAARAVFANDRLLRIEGAEELARKGVVFEPLQTAIEKHPALLQQYFMAHPVDLGAQKFAALHAAHAAAGVLIHVPKNVELDLPLVAFHWIDAAKTAVYPHTLIVAGENSKVRVVDFLGSTDSKGGGFACGLNDLWVGPGAKVDYVCFQRWGSAVTSFQLNSTRVEKDGEARSLFVNLGAAYARQESRSTMVGGGARSEMLGLSVGNDRQEFDQRTLQCHDVPNTWSDLLYKNALDDRSKSIFKGLIRVASGAAKTDAYQNNRNLLLNPEAEADSMPGLEILNDDVRCTHGATTGQIDKDHLFYLMARGIDPRTGAQLLAHGFFEEVIDRLPDPKIGEAVRTAVAEKFASMRGSRKGKAPVRKRAVRAAKVSPAKKPAARGLKKAINVRALQGLAK
;
A
#
# COMPACT_ATOMS: atom_id res chain seq x y z
N MET A 1 14.85 13.90 -10.27
CA MET A 1 13.41 13.63 -10.29
C MET A 1 13.11 12.60 -11.38
N PRO A 2 12.08 11.75 -11.23
CA PRO A 2 11.63 10.84 -12.28
C PRO A 2 11.11 11.62 -13.50
N GLN A 3 11.12 10.97 -14.67
CA GLN A 3 10.64 11.54 -15.92
C GLN A 3 9.52 10.66 -16.50
N ARG A 4 8.60 11.24 -17.26
CA ARG A 4 7.49 10.47 -17.91
C ARG A 4 7.96 9.37 -18.85
N LYS A 5 9.18 9.47 -19.39
CA LYS A 5 9.78 8.44 -20.25
C LYS A 5 10.31 7.23 -19.45
N ASP A 6 10.50 7.39 -18.15
CA ASP A 6 10.97 6.30 -17.30
C ASP A 6 9.82 5.29 -17.14
N GLU A 7 10.05 4.05 -17.53
CA GLU A 7 8.99 3.02 -17.58
C GLU A 7 8.28 2.83 -16.24
N ASP A 8 9.03 2.89 -15.14
CA ASP A 8 8.49 2.76 -13.79
C ASP A 8 7.62 3.94 -13.35
N TRP A 9 7.55 5.02 -14.16
CA TRP A 9 6.79 6.23 -13.86
C TRP A 9 5.76 6.57 -14.93
N ARG A 10 5.61 5.72 -15.95
CA ARG A 10 4.83 5.99 -17.17
C ARG A 10 3.39 6.42 -16.91
N PHE A 11 2.73 5.86 -15.89
CA PHE A 11 1.31 6.12 -15.60
C PHE A 11 1.12 7.08 -14.41
N ALA A 12 2.20 7.44 -13.70
CA ALA A 12 2.15 8.30 -12.53
C ALA A 12 2.05 9.79 -12.88
N THR A 13 1.37 10.55 -12.04
CA THR A 13 1.26 12.02 -12.17
C THR A 13 2.52 12.69 -11.58
N ILE A 14 3.67 12.49 -12.25
CA ILE A 14 4.97 12.95 -11.75
C ILE A 14 5.10 14.47 -11.63
N ASP A 15 4.35 15.26 -12.42
CA ASP A 15 4.39 16.72 -12.37
C ASP A 15 3.88 17.28 -11.03
N ALA A 16 3.14 16.47 -10.27
CA ALA A 16 2.65 16.82 -8.94
C ALA A 16 3.69 16.60 -7.84
N ILE A 17 4.80 15.88 -8.13
CA ILE A 17 5.84 15.58 -7.15
C ILE A 17 6.75 16.80 -6.98
N ARG A 18 6.61 17.47 -5.81
CA ARG A 18 7.44 18.59 -5.39
C ARG A 18 8.20 18.18 -4.14
N VAL A 19 9.52 18.18 -4.19
CA VAL A 19 10.38 17.86 -3.04
C VAL A 19 11.01 19.13 -2.47
N ASP A 20 11.42 20.04 -3.32
CA ASP A 20 12.14 21.27 -2.95
C ASP A 20 11.28 22.27 -2.17
N ASP A 21 9.95 22.08 -2.19
CA ASP A 21 8.99 22.93 -1.46
C ASP A 21 8.92 22.62 0.04
N PHE A 22 9.57 21.53 0.49
CA PHE A 22 9.46 20.99 1.85
C PHE A 22 10.82 20.90 2.53
N GLN A 23 10.83 21.11 3.85
CA GLN A 23 12.04 21.06 4.66
C GLN A 23 11.84 20.14 5.89
N PRO A 24 12.86 19.36 6.28
CA PRO A 24 12.80 18.56 7.50
C PRO A 24 12.84 19.44 8.75
N GLY A 25 12.38 18.90 9.89
CA GLY A 25 12.59 19.50 11.22
C GLY A 25 11.74 20.73 11.51
N ALA A 26 10.64 20.98 10.79
CA ALA A 26 9.76 22.12 11.09
C ALA A 26 9.17 22.03 12.50
N LYS A 27 9.06 23.19 13.18
CA LYS A 27 8.45 23.25 14.51
C LYS A 27 6.95 22.96 14.42
N GLY A 28 6.50 22.01 15.24
CA GLY A 28 5.09 21.64 15.34
C GLY A 28 4.20 22.77 15.84
N LYS A 29 2.92 22.72 15.49
CA LYS A 29 1.90 23.71 15.91
C LYS A 29 0.97 23.16 16.97
N THR A 30 0.78 21.85 17.01
CA THR A 30 -0.14 21.20 17.95
C THR A 30 0.55 20.98 19.29
N PRO A 31 -0.09 21.30 20.43
CA PRO A 31 0.45 20.98 21.74
C PRO A 31 0.74 19.48 21.88
N GLU A 32 1.88 19.14 22.49
CA GLU A 32 2.33 17.76 22.64
C GLU A 32 1.28 16.88 23.32
N ALA A 33 0.66 17.33 24.39
CA ALA A 33 -0.41 16.59 25.09
C ALA A 33 -1.55 16.18 24.15
N LYS A 34 -1.93 17.04 23.19
CA LYS A 34 -2.99 16.75 22.22
C LYS A 34 -2.52 15.70 21.18
N LEU A 35 -1.25 15.76 20.77
CA LEU A 35 -0.68 14.74 19.89
C LEU A 35 -0.62 13.38 20.58
N LEU A 36 -0.17 13.34 21.83
CA LEU A 36 -0.13 12.12 22.64
C LEU A 36 -1.52 11.51 22.83
N GLN A 37 -2.54 12.35 23.05
CA GLN A 37 -3.94 11.90 23.12
C GLN A 37 -4.43 11.31 21.80
N ARG A 38 -4.08 11.91 20.66
CA ARG A 38 -4.41 11.38 19.32
C ARG A 38 -3.63 10.12 18.94
N SER A 39 -2.52 9.86 19.62
CA SER A 39 -1.65 8.71 19.39
C SER A 39 -1.98 7.54 20.30
N GLN A 40 -3.21 7.37 20.71
CA GLN A 40 -3.68 6.18 21.42
C GLN A 40 -4.14 5.15 20.40
N PRO A 41 -3.52 3.96 20.36
CA PRO A 41 -4.01 2.89 19.49
C PRO A 41 -5.37 2.40 19.97
N PRO A 42 -6.27 1.97 19.08
CA PRO A 42 -7.59 1.47 19.44
C PRO A 42 -7.58 0.04 20.04
N PHE A 43 -6.40 -0.45 20.39
CA PHE A 43 -6.15 -1.77 20.98
C PHE A 43 -5.00 -1.68 21.99
N ALA A 44 -4.85 -2.69 22.85
CA ALA A 44 -3.71 -2.77 23.77
C ALA A 44 -2.40 -2.97 23.02
N ALA A 45 -1.35 -2.25 23.41
CA ALA A 45 -0.01 -2.33 22.85
C ALA A 45 1.02 -2.58 23.97
N ALA A 46 2.08 -3.34 23.66
CA ALA A 46 3.17 -3.59 24.60
C ALA A 46 4.08 -2.36 24.75
N ALA A 47 4.28 -1.62 23.66
CA ALA A 47 5.05 -0.39 23.66
C ALA A 47 4.57 0.56 22.58
N ARG A 48 4.84 1.85 22.77
CA ARG A 48 4.44 2.91 21.86
C ARG A 48 5.53 3.97 21.72
N ALA A 49 5.82 4.37 20.48
CA ALA A 49 6.62 5.54 20.14
C ALA A 49 5.79 6.58 19.40
N VAL A 50 5.97 7.86 19.68
CA VAL A 50 5.25 8.96 19.04
C VAL A 50 6.24 9.99 18.53
N PHE A 51 6.15 10.28 17.23
CA PHE A 51 6.98 11.26 16.54
C PHE A 51 6.11 12.35 15.91
N ALA A 52 6.62 13.58 15.87
CA ALA A 52 6.03 14.67 15.12
C ALA A 52 7.11 15.47 14.40
N ASN A 53 6.96 15.65 13.07
CA ASN A 53 7.95 16.28 12.19
C ASN A 53 9.36 15.73 12.45
N ASP A 54 9.48 14.40 12.50
CA ASP A 54 10.71 13.62 12.76
C ASP A 54 11.36 13.88 14.13
N ARG A 55 10.64 14.45 15.09
CA ARG A 55 11.08 14.59 16.47
C ARG A 55 10.34 13.60 17.36
N LEU A 56 11.08 12.85 18.17
CA LEU A 56 10.50 11.99 19.20
C LEU A 56 9.81 12.85 20.25
N LEU A 57 8.54 12.55 20.55
CA LEU A 57 7.75 13.15 21.62
C LEU A 57 7.68 12.23 22.85
N ARG A 58 7.47 10.94 22.62
CA ARG A 58 7.26 9.97 23.68
C ARG A 58 7.64 8.57 23.24
N ILE A 59 8.22 7.80 24.18
CA ILE A 59 8.34 6.36 24.10
C ILE A 59 7.86 5.75 25.41
N GLU A 60 7.10 4.66 25.33
CA GLU A 60 6.49 3.98 26.48
C GLU A 60 6.62 2.47 26.31
N GLY A 61 6.75 1.71 27.40
CA GLY A 61 6.86 0.25 27.38
C GLY A 61 8.24 -0.32 27.03
N ALA A 62 9.21 0.52 26.64
CA ALA A 62 10.53 0.07 26.21
C ALA A 62 11.33 -0.63 27.34
N GLU A 63 11.23 -0.16 28.59
CA GLU A 63 11.93 -0.76 29.74
C GLU A 63 11.40 -2.16 30.06
N GLU A 64 10.10 -2.40 29.93
CA GLU A 64 9.51 -3.71 30.16
C GLU A 64 9.93 -4.70 29.08
N LEU A 65 9.99 -4.26 27.83
CA LEU A 65 10.50 -5.04 26.71
C LEU A 65 11.98 -5.39 26.89
N ALA A 66 12.79 -4.45 27.37
CA ALA A 66 14.22 -4.65 27.63
C ALA A 66 14.48 -5.78 28.64
N ARG A 67 13.59 -6.00 29.62
CA ARG A 67 13.68 -7.14 30.57
C ARG A 67 13.54 -8.49 29.88
N LYS A 68 12.89 -8.52 28.71
CA LYS A 68 12.78 -9.70 27.85
C LYS A 68 13.88 -9.76 26.78
N GLY A 69 14.87 -8.85 26.85
CA GLY A 69 15.93 -8.70 25.85
C GLY A 69 15.47 -8.07 24.52
N VAL A 70 14.22 -7.57 24.44
CA VAL A 70 13.70 -6.92 23.25
C VAL A 70 14.13 -5.47 23.20
N VAL A 71 14.70 -5.05 22.08
CA VAL A 71 14.99 -3.64 21.81
C VAL A 71 13.79 -2.97 21.17
N PHE A 72 13.33 -1.88 21.75
CA PHE A 72 12.35 -0.96 21.16
C PHE A 72 12.84 0.45 21.41
N GLU A 73 13.66 0.97 20.51
CA GLU A 73 14.34 2.25 20.71
C GLU A 73 14.23 3.17 19.50
N PRO A 74 14.22 4.50 19.72
CA PRO A 74 14.33 5.45 18.62
C PRO A 74 15.63 5.24 17.86
N LEU A 75 15.63 5.41 16.54
CA LEU A 75 16.83 5.22 15.72
C LEU A 75 18.02 6.07 16.18
N GLN A 76 17.78 7.31 16.63
CA GLN A 76 18.86 8.17 17.17
C GLN A 76 19.57 7.54 18.35
N THR A 77 18.82 6.93 19.26
CA THR A 77 19.40 6.18 20.40
C THR A 77 20.04 4.87 19.94
N ALA A 78 19.42 4.21 18.97
CA ALA A 78 19.93 2.95 18.45
C ALA A 78 21.28 3.09 17.72
N ILE A 79 21.57 4.23 17.09
CA ILE A 79 22.86 4.52 16.46
C ILE A 79 23.99 4.41 17.49
N GLU A 80 23.75 4.87 18.71
CA GLU A 80 24.76 4.87 19.77
C GLU A 80 24.85 3.52 20.50
N LYS A 81 23.68 2.91 20.80
CA LYS A 81 23.61 1.70 21.64
C LYS A 81 23.73 0.39 20.86
N HIS A 82 23.26 0.37 19.62
CA HIS A 82 23.15 -0.83 18.78
C HIS A 82 23.77 -0.66 17.38
N PRO A 83 24.99 -0.07 17.24
CA PRO A 83 25.58 0.24 15.94
C PRO A 83 25.76 -1.00 15.06
N ALA A 84 26.06 -2.15 15.63
CA ALA A 84 26.25 -3.40 14.89
C ALA A 84 24.95 -3.88 14.22
N LEU A 85 23.79 -3.76 14.89
CA LEU A 85 22.49 -4.09 14.31
C LEU A 85 22.18 -3.15 13.15
N LEU A 86 22.37 -1.85 13.33
CA LEU A 86 22.11 -0.89 12.27
C LEU A 86 23.05 -1.10 11.07
N GLN A 87 24.34 -1.33 11.30
CA GLN A 87 25.29 -1.60 10.22
C GLN A 87 24.90 -2.84 9.41
N GLN A 88 24.34 -3.86 10.05
CA GLN A 88 23.96 -5.12 9.40
C GLN A 88 22.63 -5.04 8.68
N TYR A 89 21.65 -4.32 9.21
CA TYR A 89 20.26 -4.45 8.78
C TYR A 89 19.65 -3.18 8.19
N PHE A 90 20.12 -1.98 8.59
CA PHE A 90 19.50 -0.73 8.14
C PHE A 90 19.72 -0.50 6.65
N MET A 91 18.62 -0.48 5.89
CA MET A 91 18.60 -0.30 4.43
C MET A 91 19.56 -1.25 3.65
N ALA A 92 19.90 -2.41 4.24
CA ALA A 92 20.83 -3.34 3.62
C ALA A 92 20.26 -4.07 2.39
N HIS A 93 18.92 -4.09 2.22
CA HIS A 93 18.24 -4.56 1.04
C HIS A 93 17.31 -3.47 0.47
N PRO A 94 17.84 -2.54 -0.32
CA PRO A 94 17.04 -1.44 -0.84
C PRO A 94 15.93 -1.93 -1.78
N VAL A 95 14.80 -1.24 -1.76
CA VAL A 95 13.72 -1.45 -2.71
C VAL A 95 14.11 -0.83 -4.04
N ASP A 96 13.95 -1.60 -5.11
CA ASP A 96 14.46 -1.33 -6.45
C ASP A 96 13.33 -1.37 -7.50
N LEU A 97 12.27 -0.58 -7.26
CA LEU A 97 11.07 -0.58 -8.09
C LEU A 97 10.79 0.78 -8.77
N GLY A 98 11.85 1.62 -8.88
CA GLY A 98 11.80 2.92 -9.56
C GLY A 98 11.99 4.12 -8.64
N ALA A 99 11.94 3.97 -7.32
CA ALA A 99 12.09 5.04 -6.35
C ALA A 99 13.47 5.11 -5.67
N GLN A 100 14.55 4.63 -6.32
CA GLN A 100 15.92 4.59 -5.76
C GLN A 100 16.40 5.97 -5.29
N LYS A 101 16.04 7.04 -6.01
CA LYS A 101 16.37 8.42 -5.61
C LYS A 101 15.67 8.82 -4.30
N PHE A 102 14.47 8.32 -4.06
CA PHE A 102 13.74 8.55 -2.81
C PHE A 102 14.29 7.68 -1.67
N ALA A 103 14.78 6.47 -1.95
CA ALA A 103 15.53 5.70 -0.98
C ALA A 103 16.81 6.42 -0.54
N ALA A 104 17.57 6.99 -1.48
CA ALA A 104 18.76 7.80 -1.17
C ALA A 104 18.40 9.09 -0.40
N LEU A 105 17.29 9.74 -0.76
CA LEU A 105 16.78 10.90 -0.03
C LEU A 105 16.39 10.53 1.41
N HIS A 106 15.71 9.39 1.59
CA HIS A 106 15.38 8.85 2.91
C HIS A 106 16.66 8.60 3.72
N ALA A 107 17.63 7.90 3.17
CA ALA A 107 18.90 7.61 3.87
C ALA A 107 19.63 8.88 4.32
N ALA A 108 19.58 9.96 3.54
CA ALA A 108 20.20 11.23 3.88
C ALA A 108 19.50 11.99 5.02
N HIS A 109 18.21 11.69 5.27
CA HIS A 109 17.38 12.44 6.22
C HIS A 109 16.74 11.59 7.30
N ALA A 110 16.90 10.27 7.29
CA ALA A 110 16.29 9.34 8.27
C ALA A 110 16.76 9.66 9.70
N ALA A 111 16.00 10.46 10.40
CA ALA A 111 16.26 10.87 11.78
C ALA A 111 15.22 10.33 12.76
N ALA A 112 14.02 10.01 12.28
CA ALA A 112 12.93 9.51 13.09
C ALA A 112 12.57 8.09 12.73
N GLY A 113 12.24 7.31 13.75
CA GLY A 113 11.83 5.93 13.58
C GLY A 113 12.24 5.07 14.74
N VAL A 114 12.00 3.78 14.62
CA VAL A 114 12.23 2.79 15.67
C VAL A 114 13.08 1.64 15.16
N LEU A 115 14.05 1.23 16.00
CA LEU A 115 14.68 -0.09 15.92
C LEU A 115 13.88 -1.03 16.82
N ILE A 116 13.43 -2.14 16.25
CA ILE A 116 12.79 -3.25 16.94
C ILE A 116 13.65 -4.49 16.71
N HIS A 117 14.28 -4.99 17.77
CA HIS A 117 14.96 -6.28 17.72
C HIS A 117 14.34 -7.23 18.73
N VAL A 118 13.83 -8.34 18.25
CA VAL A 118 13.25 -9.40 19.08
C VAL A 118 14.20 -10.58 19.09
N PRO A 119 14.76 -10.96 20.26
CA PRO A 119 15.70 -12.07 20.35
C PRO A 119 15.09 -13.42 19.98
N LYS A 120 15.96 -14.40 19.75
CA LYS A 120 15.59 -15.80 19.52
C LYS A 120 14.61 -16.31 20.58
N ASN A 121 13.56 -17.05 20.14
CA ASN A 121 12.55 -17.69 20.98
C ASN A 121 11.73 -16.73 21.87
N VAL A 122 11.67 -15.45 21.53
CA VAL A 122 10.84 -14.48 22.25
C VAL A 122 9.56 -14.21 21.44
N GLU A 123 8.41 -14.39 22.06
CA GLU A 123 7.11 -14.07 21.50
C GLU A 123 6.48 -12.89 22.24
N LEU A 124 5.93 -11.95 21.49
CA LEU A 124 5.19 -10.79 22.01
C LEU A 124 3.69 -10.96 21.73
N ASP A 125 2.88 -11.00 22.80
CA ASP A 125 1.42 -11.15 22.70
C ASP A 125 0.74 -9.87 22.19
N LEU A 126 1.25 -8.71 22.61
CA LEU A 126 0.72 -7.41 22.24
C LEU A 126 1.59 -6.73 21.17
N PRO A 127 0.99 -5.99 20.25
CA PRO A 127 1.73 -5.28 19.22
C PRO A 127 2.58 -4.15 19.77
N LEU A 128 3.66 -3.83 19.03
CA LEU A 128 4.45 -2.62 19.17
C LEU A 128 3.91 -1.56 18.21
N VAL A 129 3.85 -0.30 18.63
CA VAL A 129 3.17 0.74 17.86
C VAL A 129 4.05 1.97 17.70
N ALA A 130 4.11 2.52 16.48
CA ALA A 130 4.69 3.83 16.24
C ALA A 130 3.69 4.79 15.56
N PHE A 131 3.73 6.04 15.96
CA PHE A 131 2.95 7.13 15.37
C PHE A 131 3.88 8.17 14.78
N HIS A 132 3.63 8.54 13.53
CA HIS A 132 4.36 9.59 12.83
C HIS A 132 3.40 10.67 12.34
N TRP A 133 3.60 11.90 12.80
CA TRP A 133 2.74 13.04 12.49
C TRP A 133 3.45 14.08 11.64
N ILE A 134 2.79 14.53 10.56
CA ILE A 134 3.06 15.82 9.96
C ILE A 134 2.22 16.86 10.71
N ASP A 135 2.88 17.76 11.46
CA ASP A 135 2.24 18.78 12.30
C ASP A 135 2.63 20.20 11.92
N ALA A 136 3.18 20.42 10.74
CA ALA A 136 3.49 21.73 10.20
C ALA A 136 3.31 21.77 8.69
N ALA A 137 2.97 22.93 8.16
CA ALA A 137 2.96 23.15 6.72
C ALA A 137 4.38 23.11 6.14
N LYS A 138 4.52 22.71 4.88
CA LYS A 138 5.79 22.65 4.17
C LYS A 138 6.87 21.80 4.85
N THR A 139 6.44 20.77 5.58
CA THR A 139 7.32 19.87 6.30
C THR A 139 7.57 18.60 5.47
N ALA A 140 8.83 18.16 5.46
CA ALA A 140 9.23 16.82 5.02
C ALA A 140 9.46 15.93 6.25
N VAL A 141 8.99 14.66 6.19
CA VAL A 141 9.22 13.64 7.23
C VAL A 141 9.74 12.35 6.59
N TYR A 142 10.62 11.67 7.33
CA TYR A 142 11.34 10.47 6.87
C TYR A 142 11.22 9.34 7.91
N PRO A 143 10.01 8.85 8.19
CA PRO A 143 9.80 7.79 9.18
C PRO A 143 10.48 6.49 8.75
N HIS A 144 11.14 5.80 9.70
CA HIS A 144 11.78 4.52 9.46
C HIS A 144 11.41 3.50 10.54
N THR A 145 11.00 2.31 10.12
CA THR A 145 10.75 1.19 11.03
C THR A 145 11.64 0.02 10.64
N LEU A 146 12.63 -0.27 11.48
CA LEU A 146 13.53 -1.42 11.31
C LEU A 146 13.12 -2.53 12.27
N ILE A 147 12.72 -3.68 11.73
CA ILE A 147 12.32 -4.86 12.49
C ILE A 147 13.33 -5.99 12.22
N VAL A 148 13.97 -6.47 13.27
CA VAL A 148 14.86 -7.63 13.24
C VAL A 148 14.27 -8.68 14.17
N ALA A 149 13.63 -9.70 13.61
CA ALA A 149 13.04 -10.81 14.34
C ALA A 149 14.02 -12.00 14.33
N GLY A 150 14.53 -12.35 15.51
CA GLY A 150 15.44 -13.48 15.70
C GLY A 150 14.74 -14.83 15.48
N GLU A 151 15.54 -15.91 15.46
CA GLU A 151 15.05 -17.27 15.23
C GLU A 151 13.87 -17.64 16.16
N ASN A 152 12.79 -18.20 15.61
CA ASN A 152 11.57 -18.61 16.32
C ASN A 152 10.92 -17.48 17.15
N SER A 153 11.15 -16.23 16.83
CA SER A 153 10.49 -15.11 17.51
C SER A 153 9.17 -14.76 16.86
N LYS A 154 8.32 -14.02 17.61
CA LYS A 154 7.04 -13.55 17.08
C LYS A 154 6.77 -12.11 17.50
N VAL A 155 6.46 -11.26 16.52
CA VAL A 155 6.18 -9.85 16.77
C VAL A 155 5.11 -9.31 15.82
N ARG A 156 4.27 -8.43 16.34
CA ARG A 156 3.35 -7.60 15.56
C ARG A 156 3.74 -6.15 15.73
N VAL A 157 3.80 -5.42 14.63
CA VAL A 157 4.14 -3.99 14.61
C VAL A 157 3.08 -3.23 13.82
N VAL A 158 2.65 -2.10 14.37
CA VAL A 158 1.64 -1.25 13.73
C VAL A 158 2.14 0.18 13.66
N ASP A 159 2.27 0.71 12.45
CA ASP A 159 2.62 2.10 12.18
C ASP A 159 1.38 2.92 11.82
N PHE A 160 1.25 4.07 12.46
CA PHE A 160 0.24 5.06 12.13
C PHE A 160 0.91 6.33 11.57
N LEU A 161 0.68 6.57 10.29
CA LEU A 161 1.20 7.71 9.55
C LEU A 161 0.08 8.72 9.33
N GLY A 162 0.20 9.96 9.82
CA GLY A 162 -0.89 10.91 9.73
C GLY A 162 -0.49 12.38 9.79
N SER A 163 -1.42 13.24 9.39
CA SER A 163 -1.28 14.69 9.51
C SER A 163 -2.26 15.24 10.54
N THR A 164 -1.85 16.23 11.31
CA THR A 164 -2.73 16.92 12.26
C THR A 164 -3.79 17.76 11.55
N ASP A 165 -3.47 18.27 10.36
CA ASP A 165 -4.40 18.89 9.43
C ASP A 165 -4.70 17.91 8.28
N SER A 166 -5.94 17.46 8.18
CA SER A 166 -6.39 16.52 7.15
C SER A 166 -6.34 17.08 5.72
N LYS A 167 -6.27 18.41 5.57
CA LYS A 167 -6.10 19.12 4.29
C LYS A 167 -4.69 19.64 4.09
N GLY A 168 -3.83 19.51 5.10
CA GLY A 168 -2.47 20.00 5.09
C GLY A 168 -1.62 19.32 4.01
N GLY A 169 -0.70 20.09 3.44
CA GLY A 169 0.35 19.61 2.55
C GLY A 169 1.62 19.27 3.31
N GLY A 170 2.43 18.40 2.70
CA GLY A 170 3.71 17.96 3.22
C GLY A 170 4.35 16.94 2.29
N PHE A 171 5.54 16.54 2.62
CA PHE A 171 6.25 15.46 1.96
C PHE A 171 6.56 14.36 2.98
N ALA A 172 6.27 13.12 2.66
CA ALA A 172 6.62 11.98 3.47
C ALA A 172 7.39 10.97 2.63
N CYS A 173 8.56 10.55 3.11
CA CYS A 173 9.32 9.48 2.49
C CYS A 173 9.70 8.45 3.56
N GLY A 174 8.79 7.51 3.82
CA GLY A 174 8.96 6.45 4.80
C GLY A 174 9.68 5.24 4.23
N LEU A 175 10.34 4.47 5.12
CA LEU A 175 10.96 3.21 4.77
C LEU A 175 10.79 2.19 5.90
N ASN A 176 10.54 0.93 5.53
CA ASN A 176 10.48 -0.17 6.48
C ASN A 176 11.39 -1.30 6.03
N ASP A 177 12.21 -1.78 6.96
CA ASP A 177 13.05 -2.97 6.78
C ASP A 177 12.57 -4.07 7.73
N LEU A 178 12.07 -5.18 7.17
CA LEU A 178 11.60 -6.35 7.91
C LEU A 178 12.57 -7.51 7.67
N TRP A 179 13.30 -7.90 8.71
CA TRP A 179 14.19 -9.04 8.72
C TRP A 179 13.58 -10.16 9.56
N VAL A 180 13.15 -11.21 8.88
CA VAL A 180 12.43 -12.34 9.49
C VAL A 180 13.37 -13.52 9.53
N GLY A 181 13.93 -13.81 10.71
CA GLY A 181 14.86 -14.91 10.93
C GLY A 181 14.21 -16.29 10.80
N PRO A 182 15.01 -17.36 10.92
CA PRO A 182 14.50 -18.73 10.75
C PRO A 182 13.35 -19.03 11.72
N GLY A 183 12.24 -19.54 11.21
CA GLY A 183 11.04 -19.86 12.01
C GLY A 183 10.34 -18.66 12.65
N ALA A 184 10.82 -17.44 12.45
CA ALA A 184 10.22 -16.24 13.03
C ALA A 184 8.92 -15.84 12.32
N LYS A 185 8.05 -15.12 13.05
CA LYS A 185 6.78 -14.62 12.54
C LYS A 185 6.66 -13.12 12.77
N VAL A 186 6.49 -12.37 11.69
CA VAL A 186 6.33 -10.92 11.71
C VAL A 186 5.04 -10.52 11.03
N ASP A 187 4.13 -9.88 11.77
CA ASP A 187 2.97 -9.20 11.21
C ASP A 187 3.20 -7.69 11.27
N TYR A 188 3.20 -7.02 10.14
CA TYR A 188 3.37 -5.57 10.02
C TYR A 188 2.12 -4.92 9.41
N VAL A 189 1.59 -3.89 10.05
CA VAL A 189 0.44 -3.12 9.55
C VAL A 189 0.77 -1.64 9.53
N CYS A 190 0.57 -1.00 8.39
CA CYS A 190 0.78 0.43 8.22
C CYS A 190 -0.53 1.14 7.86
N PHE A 191 -0.99 2.03 8.73
CA PHE A 191 -2.11 2.93 8.46
C PHE A 191 -1.59 4.26 7.91
N GLN A 192 -1.75 4.49 6.61
CA GLN A 192 -1.40 5.76 5.98
C GLN A 192 -2.66 6.64 5.89
N ARG A 193 -2.66 7.73 6.69
CA ARG A 193 -3.72 8.74 6.78
C ARG A 193 -3.17 10.17 6.66
N TRP A 194 -2.20 10.36 5.76
CA TRP A 194 -1.64 11.68 5.49
C TRP A 194 -2.72 12.68 5.03
N GLY A 195 -2.48 13.95 5.22
CA GLY A 195 -3.36 15.02 4.73
C GLY A 195 -3.56 14.96 3.20
N SER A 196 -4.69 15.43 2.72
CA SER A 196 -5.11 15.32 1.31
C SER A 196 -4.25 16.11 0.31
N ALA A 197 -3.28 16.90 0.78
CA ALA A 197 -2.30 17.60 -0.06
C ALA A 197 -0.85 17.12 0.19
N VAL A 198 -0.66 15.97 0.86
CA VAL A 198 0.66 15.36 1.08
C VAL A 198 1.06 14.54 -0.15
N THR A 199 2.34 14.64 -0.53
CA THR A 199 3.00 13.68 -1.42
C THR A 199 3.75 12.66 -0.58
N SER A 200 3.44 11.37 -0.75
CA SER A 200 3.99 10.30 0.07
C SER A 200 4.70 9.23 -0.76
N PHE A 201 5.87 8.83 -0.29
CA PHE A 201 6.61 7.63 -0.71
C PHE A 201 6.73 6.70 0.48
N GLN A 202 6.45 5.41 0.28
CA GLN A 202 6.62 4.36 1.28
C GLN A 202 7.36 3.19 0.65
N LEU A 203 8.59 2.95 1.10
CA LEU A 203 9.47 1.92 0.58
C LEU A 203 9.55 0.78 1.60
N ASN A 204 9.24 -0.44 1.18
CA ASN A 204 9.11 -1.57 2.10
C ASN A 204 9.97 -2.74 1.61
N SER A 205 10.94 -3.13 2.42
CA SER A 205 11.80 -4.27 2.18
C SER A 205 11.52 -5.35 3.22
N THR A 206 11.25 -6.57 2.76
CA THR A 206 11.05 -7.74 3.61
C THR A 206 11.98 -8.85 3.16
N ARG A 207 12.72 -9.43 4.08
CA ARG A 207 13.58 -10.60 3.85
C ARG A 207 13.15 -11.72 4.80
N VAL A 208 12.85 -12.88 4.24
CA VAL A 208 12.33 -14.02 5.00
C VAL A 208 13.27 -15.21 4.88
N GLU A 209 13.79 -15.66 6.01
CA GLU A 209 14.68 -16.79 6.10
C GLU A 209 13.92 -18.13 6.24
N LYS A 210 14.66 -19.23 6.45
CA LYS A 210 14.12 -20.59 6.47
C LYS A 210 12.92 -20.71 7.43
N ASP A 211 11.80 -21.27 6.95
CA ASP A 211 10.56 -21.50 7.71
C ASP A 211 9.99 -20.23 8.39
N GLY A 212 10.51 -19.04 8.03
CA GLY A 212 10.00 -17.75 8.51
C GLY A 212 8.70 -17.34 7.82
N GLU A 213 7.88 -16.56 8.52
CA GLU A 213 6.60 -16.05 8.03
C GLU A 213 6.53 -14.52 8.15
N ALA A 214 6.33 -13.82 7.05
CA ALA A 214 6.06 -12.40 7.03
C ALA A 214 4.66 -12.10 6.50
N ARG A 215 3.90 -11.28 7.20
CA ARG A 215 2.67 -10.68 6.69
C ARG A 215 2.77 -9.16 6.77
N SER A 216 2.45 -8.46 5.69
CA SER A 216 2.37 -7.01 5.69
C SER A 216 1.01 -6.55 5.17
N LEU A 217 0.40 -5.56 5.82
CA LEU A 217 -0.81 -4.88 5.35
C LEU A 217 -0.58 -3.37 5.27
N PHE A 218 -0.84 -2.79 4.12
CA PHE A 218 -0.87 -1.34 3.92
C PHE A 218 -2.29 -0.85 3.73
N VAL A 219 -2.74 0.03 4.63
CA VAL A 219 -4.06 0.68 4.61
C VAL A 219 -3.87 2.12 4.17
N ASN A 220 -4.11 2.40 2.88
CA ASN A 220 -3.87 3.70 2.25
C ASN A 220 -5.17 4.50 2.15
N LEU A 221 -5.31 5.53 2.97
CA LEU A 221 -6.54 6.33 3.08
C LEU A 221 -6.30 7.84 2.85
N GLY A 222 -5.05 8.27 2.84
CA GLY A 222 -4.65 9.67 2.76
C GLY A 222 -3.71 9.97 1.57
N ALA A 223 -3.08 11.15 1.60
CA ALA A 223 -2.22 11.76 0.59
C ALA A 223 -2.96 12.22 -0.68
N ALA A 224 -2.37 13.16 -1.41
CA ALA A 224 -2.78 13.49 -2.77
C ALA A 224 -2.18 12.48 -3.77
N TYR A 225 -0.91 12.18 -3.58
CA TYR A 225 -0.15 11.17 -4.30
C TYR A 225 0.54 10.26 -3.29
N ALA A 226 0.33 8.97 -3.37
CA ALA A 226 0.98 7.99 -2.52
C ALA A 226 1.60 6.89 -3.38
N ARG A 227 2.93 6.85 -3.44
CA ARG A 227 3.67 5.75 -4.05
C ARG A 227 4.16 4.81 -2.98
N GLN A 228 3.77 3.56 -3.13
CA GLN A 228 4.20 2.46 -2.28
C GLN A 228 5.01 1.45 -3.11
N GLU A 229 6.23 1.21 -2.71
CA GLU A 229 7.07 0.15 -3.29
C GLU A 229 7.32 -0.91 -2.23
N SER A 230 6.98 -2.15 -2.53
CA SER A 230 7.10 -3.26 -1.58
C SER A 230 7.80 -4.45 -2.22
N ARG A 231 8.95 -4.83 -1.68
CA ARG A 231 9.70 -6.01 -2.07
C ARG A 231 9.69 -7.03 -0.95
N SER A 232 9.36 -8.28 -1.26
CA SER A 232 9.52 -9.39 -0.35
C SER A 232 10.40 -10.46 -0.99
N THR A 233 11.46 -10.88 -0.28
CA THR A 233 12.45 -11.84 -0.77
C THR A 233 12.50 -13.04 0.18
N MET A 234 12.16 -14.21 -0.33
CA MET A 234 12.26 -15.49 0.35
C MET A 234 13.62 -16.11 0.04
N VAL A 235 14.47 -16.22 1.07
CA VAL A 235 15.88 -16.65 0.96
C VAL A 235 16.17 -17.97 1.67
N GLY A 236 15.20 -18.56 2.34
CA GLY A 236 15.29 -19.87 2.99
C GLY A 236 14.13 -20.77 2.61
N GLY A 237 14.38 -22.08 2.47
CA GLY A 237 13.32 -23.04 2.19
C GLY A 237 12.23 -23.02 3.28
N GLY A 238 10.97 -23.17 2.90
CA GLY A 238 9.83 -23.03 3.80
C GLY A 238 9.40 -21.58 4.09
N ALA A 239 10.15 -20.58 3.62
CA ALA A 239 9.80 -19.17 3.83
C ALA A 239 8.44 -18.80 3.20
N ARG A 240 7.66 -18.00 3.92
CA ARG A 240 6.32 -17.56 3.52
C ARG A 240 6.19 -16.04 3.60
N SER A 241 5.60 -15.43 2.58
CA SER A 241 5.30 -14.00 2.58
C SER A 241 3.89 -13.72 2.10
N GLU A 242 3.13 -12.99 2.90
CA GLU A 242 1.81 -12.49 2.54
C GLU A 242 1.83 -10.97 2.47
N MET A 243 1.50 -10.43 1.29
CA MET A 243 1.51 -8.99 1.02
C MET A 243 0.08 -8.50 0.80
N LEU A 244 -0.47 -7.77 1.75
CA LEU A 244 -1.84 -7.28 1.72
C LEU A 244 -1.87 -5.77 1.49
N GLY A 245 -2.87 -5.31 0.76
CA GLY A 245 -3.10 -3.89 0.52
C GLY A 245 -4.57 -3.54 0.44
N LEU A 246 -4.94 -2.42 1.06
CA LEU A 246 -6.27 -1.86 1.04
C LEU A 246 -6.17 -0.36 0.80
N SER A 247 -6.85 0.17 -0.23
CA SER A 247 -6.84 1.61 -0.52
C SER A 247 -8.25 2.13 -0.76
N VAL A 248 -8.57 3.29 -0.19
CA VAL A 248 -9.84 4.01 -0.45
C VAL A 248 -9.52 5.40 -0.97
N GLY A 249 -9.81 5.62 -2.26
CA GLY A 249 -9.54 6.88 -2.95
C GLY A 249 -10.79 7.71 -3.18
N ASN A 250 -10.63 9.05 -3.11
CA ASN A 250 -11.63 10.03 -3.48
C ASN A 250 -10.97 11.31 -4.03
N ASP A 251 -11.77 12.26 -4.50
CA ASP A 251 -11.33 13.48 -5.17
C ASP A 251 -10.39 13.18 -6.35
N ARG A 252 -9.10 13.46 -6.24
CA ARG A 252 -8.06 13.20 -7.24
C ARG A 252 -6.86 12.48 -6.64
N GLN A 253 -7.09 11.72 -5.57
CA GLN A 253 -6.02 10.94 -4.96
C GLN A 253 -5.48 9.90 -5.93
N GLU A 254 -4.16 9.71 -5.93
CA GLU A 254 -3.48 8.71 -6.75
C GLU A 254 -2.68 7.77 -5.86
N PHE A 255 -2.94 6.47 -5.99
CA PHE A 255 -2.20 5.40 -5.32
C PHE A 255 -1.39 4.62 -6.35
N ASP A 256 -0.07 4.78 -6.32
CA ASP A 256 0.87 4.07 -7.19
C ASP A 256 1.55 2.94 -6.41
N GLN A 257 1.16 1.70 -6.67
CA GLN A 257 1.54 0.50 -5.94
C GLN A 257 2.47 -0.35 -6.78
N ARG A 258 3.71 -0.55 -6.30
CA ARG A 258 4.73 -1.36 -6.96
C ARG A 258 5.11 -2.52 -6.04
N THR A 259 5.08 -3.74 -6.56
CA THR A 259 5.36 -4.92 -5.75
C THR A 259 6.30 -5.89 -6.45
N LEU A 260 7.16 -6.55 -5.66
CA LEU A 260 8.07 -7.57 -6.14
C LEU A 260 8.14 -8.72 -5.13
N GLN A 261 7.68 -9.89 -5.55
CA GLN A 261 7.77 -11.14 -4.81
C GLN A 261 8.95 -11.93 -5.37
N CYS A 262 10.06 -12.05 -4.61
CA CYS A 262 11.28 -12.75 -5.04
C CYS A 262 11.38 -14.11 -4.36
N HIS A 263 11.52 -15.15 -5.16
CA HIS A 263 11.76 -16.52 -4.72
C HIS A 263 13.16 -16.94 -5.17
N ASP A 264 14.11 -16.86 -4.24
CA ASP A 264 15.55 -17.11 -4.55
C ASP A 264 15.96 -18.56 -4.29
N VAL A 265 15.15 -19.32 -3.54
CA VAL A 265 15.43 -20.70 -3.11
C VAL A 265 14.18 -21.59 -3.24
N PRO A 266 14.33 -22.95 -3.25
CA PRO A 266 13.20 -23.85 -3.41
C PRO A 266 12.25 -23.89 -2.19
N ASN A 267 11.02 -24.43 -2.41
CA ASN A 267 9.99 -24.63 -1.39
C ASN A 267 9.55 -23.35 -0.68
N THR A 268 9.31 -22.29 -1.42
CA THR A 268 8.87 -21.00 -0.88
C THR A 268 7.45 -20.65 -1.33
N TRP A 269 6.75 -19.88 -0.49
CA TRP A 269 5.37 -19.49 -0.73
C TRP A 269 5.18 -17.98 -0.63
N SER A 270 4.41 -17.39 -1.56
CA SER A 270 3.94 -16.02 -1.41
C SER A 270 2.53 -15.81 -1.94
N ASP A 271 1.77 -14.92 -1.29
CA ASP A 271 0.47 -14.44 -1.75
C ASP A 271 0.37 -12.92 -1.64
N LEU A 272 -0.11 -12.30 -2.68
CA LEU A 272 -0.38 -10.86 -2.71
C LEU A 272 -1.85 -10.62 -3.02
N LEU A 273 -2.52 -9.88 -2.14
CA LEU A 273 -3.88 -9.41 -2.36
C LEU A 273 -3.99 -7.91 -2.10
N TYR A 274 -4.10 -7.14 -3.18
CA TYR A 274 -4.33 -5.70 -3.13
C TYR A 274 -5.72 -5.35 -3.62
N LYS A 275 -6.49 -4.65 -2.78
CA LYS A 275 -7.86 -4.20 -3.09
C LYS A 275 -7.97 -2.68 -2.99
N ASN A 276 -8.50 -2.06 -4.03
CA ASN A 276 -8.69 -0.62 -4.11
C ASN A 276 -10.16 -0.28 -4.37
N ALA A 277 -10.76 0.61 -3.58
CA ALA A 277 -12.06 1.21 -3.85
C ALA A 277 -11.89 2.69 -4.21
N LEU A 278 -12.34 3.07 -5.40
CA LEU A 278 -12.01 4.36 -6.01
C LEU A 278 -13.29 5.15 -6.31
N ASP A 279 -13.44 6.32 -5.70
CA ASP A 279 -14.54 7.26 -5.95
C ASP A 279 -14.03 8.55 -6.60
N ASP A 280 -14.95 9.40 -7.07
CA ASP A 280 -14.70 10.65 -7.79
C ASP A 280 -13.77 10.44 -9.01
N ARG A 281 -12.59 11.06 -9.03
CA ARG A 281 -11.55 10.95 -10.04
C ARG A 281 -10.26 10.38 -9.46
N SER A 282 -10.39 9.58 -8.42
CA SER A 282 -9.21 8.95 -7.84
C SER A 282 -8.67 7.87 -8.76
N LYS A 283 -7.38 7.60 -8.63
CA LYS A 283 -6.66 6.68 -9.50
C LYS A 283 -5.85 5.68 -8.68
N SER A 284 -5.83 4.42 -9.11
CA SER A 284 -4.84 3.45 -8.67
C SER A 284 -3.99 2.96 -9.84
N ILE A 285 -2.70 2.80 -9.59
CA ILE A 285 -1.75 2.21 -10.52
C ILE A 285 -1.13 1.03 -9.77
N PHE A 286 -1.21 -0.16 -10.32
CA PHE A 286 -0.59 -1.35 -9.78
C PHE A 286 0.36 -1.96 -10.80
N LYS A 287 1.65 -2.12 -10.42
CA LYS A 287 2.64 -2.89 -11.18
C LYS A 287 3.25 -3.90 -10.23
N GLY A 288 2.95 -5.18 -10.42
CA GLY A 288 3.44 -6.26 -9.59
C GLY A 288 4.26 -7.24 -10.40
N LEU A 289 5.32 -7.79 -9.81
CA LEU A 289 6.14 -8.82 -10.42
C LEU A 289 6.36 -9.97 -9.43
N ILE A 290 6.15 -11.19 -9.89
CA ILE A 290 6.66 -12.40 -9.22
C ILE A 290 7.92 -12.82 -9.97
N ARG A 291 9.06 -12.90 -9.27
CA ARG A 291 10.32 -13.35 -9.80
C ARG A 291 10.75 -14.66 -9.12
N VAL A 292 10.97 -15.70 -9.94
CA VAL A 292 11.41 -17.01 -9.48
C VAL A 292 12.78 -17.31 -10.08
N ALA A 293 13.79 -17.51 -9.24
CA ALA A 293 15.14 -17.83 -9.65
C ALA A 293 15.23 -19.26 -10.23
N SER A 294 16.24 -19.53 -11.05
CA SER A 294 16.44 -20.83 -11.69
C SER A 294 16.53 -22.01 -10.72
N GLY A 295 17.06 -21.78 -9.50
CA GLY A 295 17.16 -22.79 -8.44
C GLY A 295 15.91 -22.92 -7.56
N ALA A 296 14.87 -22.10 -7.73
CA ALA A 296 13.74 -21.99 -6.81
C ALA A 296 12.57 -22.93 -7.18
N ALA A 297 12.86 -24.24 -7.27
CA ALA A 297 11.84 -25.26 -7.51
C ALA A 297 10.80 -25.32 -6.39
N LYS A 298 9.58 -25.83 -6.67
CA LYS A 298 8.48 -25.96 -5.72
C LYS A 298 8.03 -24.60 -5.14
N THR A 299 8.26 -23.51 -5.86
CA THR A 299 7.68 -22.21 -5.53
C THR A 299 6.17 -22.25 -5.77
N ASP A 300 5.40 -21.74 -4.81
CA ASP A 300 3.96 -21.51 -4.94
C ASP A 300 3.69 -20.01 -4.70
N ALA A 301 3.34 -19.27 -5.77
CA ALA A 301 3.20 -17.83 -5.71
C ALA A 301 1.92 -17.34 -6.39
N TYR A 302 1.19 -16.50 -5.69
CA TYR A 302 -0.02 -15.88 -6.19
C TYR A 302 0.01 -14.36 -6.07
N GLN A 303 -0.52 -13.65 -7.06
CA GLN A 303 -0.66 -12.21 -7.05
C GLN A 303 -2.04 -11.81 -7.55
N ASN A 304 -2.78 -11.04 -6.76
CA ASN A 304 -4.11 -10.58 -7.13
C ASN A 304 -4.30 -9.09 -6.82
N ASN A 305 -4.66 -8.31 -7.85
CA ASN A 305 -5.06 -6.92 -7.71
C ASN A 305 -6.52 -6.76 -8.12
N ARG A 306 -7.36 -6.27 -7.22
CA ARG A 306 -8.79 -6.06 -7.47
C ARG A 306 -9.17 -4.61 -7.22
N ASN A 307 -9.84 -4.00 -8.19
CA ASN A 307 -10.27 -2.62 -8.14
C ASN A 307 -11.79 -2.51 -8.26
N LEU A 308 -12.40 -1.82 -7.31
CA LEU A 308 -13.83 -1.51 -7.29
C LEU A 308 -14.02 -0.02 -7.59
N LEU A 309 -14.56 0.29 -8.77
CA LEU A 309 -14.85 1.66 -9.18
C LEU A 309 -16.23 2.07 -8.65
N LEU A 310 -16.25 3.02 -7.73
CA LEU A 310 -17.46 3.60 -7.13
C LEU A 310 -17.99 4.77 -7.98
N ASN A 311 -17.20 5.26 -8.93
CA ASN A 311 -17.51 6.37 -9.81
C ASN A 311 -17.01 6.08 -11.24
N PRO A 312 -17.75 6.45 -12.29
CA PRO A 312 -17.32 6.29 -13.68
C PRO A 312 -16.07 7.10 -14.07
N GLU A 313 -15.73 8.15 -13.31
CA GLU A 313 -14.55 8.98 -13.56
C GLU A 313 -13.30 8.46 -12.81
N ALA A 314 -13.44 7.40 -12.00
CA ALA A 314 -12.30 6.76 -11.32
C ALA A 314 -11.54 5.83 -12.28
N GLU A 315 -10.23 5.73 -12.10
CA GLU A 315 -9.35 4.95 -12.97
C GLU A 315 -8.55 3.90 -12.18
N ALA A 316 -8.31 2.74 -12.79
CA ALA A 316 -7.44 1.72 -12.25
C ALA A 316 -6.60 1.07 -13.36
N ASP A 317 -5.28 1.26 -13.30
CA ASP A 317 -4.31 0.63 -14.18
C ASP A 317 -3.65 -0.54 -13.46
N SER A 318 -3.69 -1.75 -14.04
CA SER A 318 -3.10 -2.95 -13.42
C SER A 318 -2.19 -3.65 -14.40
N MET A 319 -0.93 -3.85 -13.98
CA MET A 319 0.14 -4.46 -14.78
C MET A 319 0.82 -5.56 -13.96
N PRO A 320 0.16 -6.71 -13.75
CA PRO A 320 0.79 -7.86 -13.12
C PRO A 320 1.76 -8.53 -14.10
N GLY A 321 2.90 -9.02 -13.61
CA GLY A 321 3.90 -9.71 -14.39
C GLY A 321 4.50 -10.92 -13.69
N LEU A 322 5.11 -11.82 -14.47
CA LEU A 322 5.82 -13.01 -14.01
C LEU A 322 7.17 -13.08 -14.73
N GLU A 323 8.22 -13.33 -13.96
CA GLU A 323 9.55 -13.69 -14.46
C GLU A 323 9.97 -15.01 -13.82
N ILE A 324 9.79 -16.09 -14.55
CA ILE A 324 9.93 -17.45 -14.02
C ILE A 324 11.08 -18.14 -14.74
N LEU A 325 12.13 -18.48 -13.98
CA LEU A 325 13.32 -19.15 -14.49
C LEU A 325 13.40 -20.63 -14.06
N ASN A 326 12.29 -21.24 -13.61
CA ASN A 326 12.20 -22.64 -13.17
C ASN A 326 10.85 -23.23 -13.57
N ASP A 327 10.84 -24.44 -14.13
CA ASP A 327 9.63 -25.10 -14.66
C ASP A 327 8.79 -25.80 -13.58
N ASP A 328 9.37 -26.14 -12.42
CA ASP A 328 8.71 -26.88 -11.33
C ASP A 328 8.12 -25.92 -10.29
N VAL A 329 7.14 -25.11 -10.71
CA VAL A 329 6.52 -24.08 -9.87
C VAL A 329 5.02 -23.94 -10.14
N ARG A 330 4.32 -23.31 -9.19
CA ARG A 330 2.93 -22.83 -9.32
C ARG A 330 2.92 -21.32 -9.17
N CYS A 331 2.91 -20.59 -10.28
CA CYS A 331 2.88 -19.14 -10.23
C CYS A 331 1.74 -18.61 -11.07
N THR A 332 0.86 -17.83 -10.45
CA THR A 332 -0.28 -17.25 -11.14
C THR A 332 -0.49 -15.79 -10.73
N HIS A 333 -1.11 -15.03 -11.61
CA HIS A 333 -1.55 -13.69 -11.28
C HIS A 333 -2.98 -13.42 -11.78
N GLY A 334 -3.65 -12.48 -11.12
CA GLY A 334 -4.96 -11.98 -11.51
C GLY A 334 -5.05 -10.47 -11.34
N ALA A 335 -5.74 -9.82 -12.26
CA ALA A 335 -6.12 -8.42 -12.11
C ALA A 335 -7.58 -8.25 -12.54
N THR A 336 -8.37 -7.59 -11.69
CA THR A 336 -9.77 -7.31 -12.00
C THR A 336 -10.11 -5.86 -11.69
N THR A 337 -10.89 -5.24 -12.58
CA THR A 337 -11.45 -3.92 -12.36
C THR A 337 -12.94 -3.98 -12.70
N GLY A 338 -13.78 -3.64 -11.75
CA GLY A 338 -15.22 -3.69 -11.91
C GLY A 338 -15.91 -2.51 -11.23
N GLN A 339 -17.14 -2.27 -11.64
CA GLN A 339 -18.05 -1.35 -10.96
C GLN A 339 -18.90 -2.11 -9.95
N ILE A 340 -19.57 -1.36 -9.06
CA ILE A 340 -20.57 -1.95 -8.17
C ILE A 340 -21.63 -2.67 -8.99
N ASP A 341 -21.96 -3.89 -8.58
CA ASP A 341 -23.05 -4.66 -9.15
C ASP A 341 -24.36 -3.92 -8.93
N LYS A 342 -25.05 -3.64 -10.05
CA LYS A 342 -26.30 -2.86 -10.04
C LYS A 342 -27.46 -3.62 -9.38
N ASP A 343 -27.47 -4.94 -9.48
CA ASP A 343 -28.51 -5.77 -8.89
C ASP A 343 -28.35 -5.85 -7.37
N HIS A 344 -27.12 -5.98 -6.88
CA HIS A 344 -26.83 -5.88 -5.45
C HIS A 344 -27.18 -4.49 -4.89
N LEU A 345 -26.85 -3.43 -5.62
CA LEU A 345 -27.19 -2.07 -5.20
C LEU A 345 -28.72 -1.87 -5.20
N PHE A 346 -29.41 -2.34 -6.25
CA PHE A 346 -30.87 -2.29 -6.36
C PHE A 346 -31.55 -3.05 -5.20
N TYR A 347 -31.04 -4.22 -4.86
CA TYR A 347 -31.55 -5.00 -3.74
C TYR A 347 -31.47 -4.23 -2.40
N LEU A 348 -30.36 -3.56 -2.13
CA LEU A 348 -30.21 -2.71 -0.95
C LEU A 348 -31.16 -1.51 -0.98
N MET A 349 -31.33 -0.87 -2.14
CA MET A 349 -32.26 0.25 -2.32
C MET A 349 -33.72 -0.18 -2.13
N ALA A 350 -34.11 -1.35 -2.60
CA ALA A 350 -35.45 -1.91 -2.40
C ALA A 350 -35.78 -2.18 -0.92
N ARG A 351 -34.72 -2.24 -0.06
CA ARG A 351 -34.84 -2.35 1.39
C ARG A 351 -34.71 -1.02 2.14
N GLY A 352 -34.78 0.12 1.42
CA GLY A 352 -34.78 1.45 1.99
C GLY A 352 -33.38 2.02 2.28
N ILE A 353 -32.31 1.34 1.84
CA ILE A 353 -30.93 1.84 1.94
C ILE A 353 -30.67 2.79 0.78
N ASP A 354 -30.22 4.03 1.09
CA ASP A 354 -29.90 4.97 0.01
C ASP A 354 -28.72 4.46 -0.84
N PRO A 355 -28.66 4.83 -2.14
CA PRO A 355 -27.68 4.27 -3.08
C PRO A 355 -26.23 4.41 -2.63
N ARG A 356 -25.90 5.52 -1.96
CA ARG A 356 -24.54 5.81 -1.51
C ARG A 356 -24.16 4.95 -0.31
N THR A 357 -25.04 4.81 0.65
CA THR A 357 -24.84 3.91 1.80
C THR A 357 -24.75 2.46 1.31
N GLY A 358 -25.59 2.07 0.35
CA GLY A 358 -25.51 0.76 -0.29
C GLY A 358 -24.16 0.50 -0.95
N ALA A 359 -23.66 1.47 -1.73
CA ALA A 359 -22.34 1.38 -2.35
C ALA A 359 -21.19 1.25 -1.31
N GLN A 360 -21.28 1.98 -0.18
CA GLN A 360 -20.30 1.87 0.89
C GLN A 360 -20.35 0.51 1.59
N LEU A 361 -21.54 -0.03 1.84
CA LEU A 361 -21.70 -1.38 2.42
C LEU A 361 -21.06 -2.45 1.52
N LEU A 362 -21.29 -2.37 0.22
CA LEU A 362 -20.68 -3.28 -0.76
C LEU A 362 -19.14 -3.13 -0.78
N ALA A 363 -18.62 -1.89 -0.68
CA ALA A 363 -17.20 -1.65 -0.60
C ALA A 363 -16.60 -2.16 0.73
N HIS A 364 -17.31 -2.07 1.85
CA HIS A 364 -16.89 -2.70 3.11
C HIS A 364 -16.78 -4.22 2.94
N GLY A 365 -17.82 -4.88 2.41
CA GLY A 365 -17.78 -6.33 2.15
C GLY A 365 -16.65 -6.72 1.18
N PHE A 366 -16.33 -5.87 0.21
CA PHE A 366 -15.20 -6.08 -0.70
C PHE A 366 -13.86 -6.16 0.02
N PHE A 367 -13.67 -5.43 1.12
CA PHE A 367 -12.41 -5.41 1.88
C PHE A 367 -12.31 -6.53 2.92
N GLU A 368 -13.41 -7.18 3.34
CA GLU A 368 -13.37 -8.20 4.39
C GLU A 368 -12.40 -9.33 4.06
N GLU A 369 -12.26 -9.75 2.82
CA GLU A 369 -11.29 -10.78 2.42
C GLU A 369 -9.82 -10.42 2.79
N VAL A 370 -9.47 -9.13 2.79
CA VAL A 370 -8.14 -8.67 3.23
C VAL A 370 -8.07 -8.61 4.75
N ILE A 371 -9.13 -8.11 5.39
CA ILE A 371 -9.17 -7.90 6.84
C ILE A 371 -9.19 -9.23 7.58
N ASP A 372 -9.92 -10.23 7.08
CA ASP A 372 -10.03 -11.55 7.68
C ASP A 372 -8.73 -12.36 7.64
N ARG A 373 -7.75 -11.95 6.83
CA ARG A 373 -6.41 -12.53 6.81
C ARG A 373 -5.50 -12.05 7.95
N LEU A 374 -5.93 -11.01 8.70
CA LEU A 374 -5.17 -10.53 9.85
C LEU A 374 -5.36 -11.47 11.05
N PRO A 375 -4.27 -11.87 11.72
CA PRO A 375 -4.35 -12.81 12.83
C PRO A 375 -4.92 -12.18 14.12
N ASP A 376 -4.92 -10.84 14.20
CA ASP A 376 -5.44 -10.11 15.36
C ASP A 376 -6.78 -9.45 15.03
N PRO A 377 -7.89 -9.94 15.61
CA PRO A 377 -9.21 -9.37 15.35
C PRO A 377 -9.35 -7.90 15.77
N LYS A 378 -8.57 -7.43 16.77
CA LYS A 378 -8.62 -6.03 17.23
C LYS A 378 -7.96 -5.10 16.22
N ILE A 379 -6.88 -5.54 15.58
CA ILE A 379 -6.26 -4.81 14.47
C ILE A 379 -7.22 -4.82 13.25
N GLY A 380 -7.88 -5.95 12.97
CA GLY A 380 -8.91 -6.03 11.94
C GLY A 380 -10.05 -5.02 12.17
N GLU A 381 -10.53 -4.89 13.41
CA GLU A 381 -11.56 -3.90 13.77
C GLU A 381 -11.05 -2.46 13.62
N ALA A 382 -9.79 -2.19 13.95
CA ALA A 382 -9.17 -0.89 13.69
C ALA A 382 -9.13 -0.55 12.18
N VAL A 383 -8.88 -1.54 11.33
CA VAL A 383 -8.93 -1.36 9.87
C VAL A 383 -10.35 -1.06 9.41
N ARG A 384 -11.37 -1.82 9.87
CA ARG A 384 -12.79 -1.56 9.55
C ARG A 384 -13.20 -0.14 9.95
N THR A 385 -12.82 0.27 11.17
CA THR A 385 -13.09 1.62 11.68
C THR A 385 -12.44 2.70 10.81
N ALA A 386 -11.16 2.52 10.46
CA ALA A 386 -10.44 3.49 9.62
C ALA A 386 -11.07 3.63 8.22
N VAL A 387 -11.50 2.53 7.62
CA VAL A 387 -12.22 2.52 6.33
C VAL A 387 -13.58 3.22 6.45
N ALA A 388 -14.34 2.94 7.52
CA ALA A 388 -15.63 3.59 7.78
C ALA A 388 -15.49 5.11 7.97
N GLU A 389 -14.50 5.56 8.73
CA GLU A 389 -14.18 6.98 8.92
C GLU A 389 -13.79 7.65 7.58
N LYS A 390 -13.02 6.97 6.74
CA LYS A 390 -12.68 7.47 5.41
C LYS A 390 -13.95 7.69 4.58
N PHE A 391 -14.85 6.72 4.49
CA PHE A 391 -16.12 6.86 3.77
C PHE A 391 -17.01 7.95 4.37
N ALA A 392 -17.04 8.09 5.69
CA ALA A 392 -17.78 9.17 6.36
C ALA A 392 -17.23 10.56 6.01
N SER A 393 -15.91 10.73 5.95
CA SER A 393 -15.25 11.99 5.57
C SER A 393 -15.57 12.40 4.12
N MET A 394 -15.68 11.45 3.20
CA MET A 394 -16.08 11.68 1.82
C MET A 394 -17.52 12.24 1.69
N ARG A 395 -18.41 11.93 2.65
CA ARG A 395 -19.78 12.49 2.72
C ARG A 395 -19.77 14.01 2.98
N GLY A 396 -18.89 14.48 3.83
CA GLY A 396 -18.79 15.90 4.20
C GLY A 396 -18.30 16.79 3.06
N SER A 397 -17.38 16.30 2.25
CA SER A 397 -16.77 17.05 1.14
C SER A 397 -17.76 17.40 0.02
N ARG A 398 -18.77 16.57 -0.24
CA ARG A 398 -19.76 16.82 -1.32
C ARG A 398 -20.89 17.78 -0.97
N LYS A 399 -21.20 18.02 0.32
CA LYS A 399 -22.23 18.98 0.73
C LYS A 399 -21.91 20.43 0.34
N GLY A 400 -20.65 20.73 0.02
CA GLY A 400 -20.18 22.07 -0.41
C GLY A 400 -19.99 22.26 -1.92
N LYS A 401 -20.08 21.19 -2.74
CA LYS A 401 -19.92 21.31 -4.19
C LYS A 401 -21.30 21.31 -4.85
N ALA A 402 -21.74 22.49 -5.32
CA ALA A 402 -22.95 22.59 -6.18
C ALA A 402 -22.81 21.63 -7.39
N PRO A 403 -23.93 21.01 -7.87
CA PRO A 403 -23.85 20.12 -9.01
C PRO A 403 -23.30 20.88 -10.21
N VAL A 404 -22.23 20.39 -10.79
CA VAL A 404 -21.67 20.91 -12.04
C VAL A 404 -22.78 20.77 -13.09
N ARG A 405 -23.40 21.90 -13.51
CA ARG A 405 -24.37 21.93 -14.59
C ARG A 405 -23.72 21.26 -15.80
N LYS A 406 -24.20 20.11 -16.20
CA LYS A 406 -23.85 19.49 -17.48
C LYS A 406 -24.06 20.53 -18.57
N ARG A 407 -23.00 21.03 -19.16
CA ARG A 407 -23.06 21.86 -20.35
C ARG A 407 -23.75 21.02 -21.41
N ALA A 408 -24.96 21.41 -21.79
CA ALA A 408 -25.70 20.75 -22.86
C ALA A 408 -24.79 20.76 -24.10
N VAL A 409 -24.40 19.59 -24.54
CA VAL A 409 -23.72 19.42 -25.82
C VAL A 409 -24.77 19.80 -26.87
N ARG A 410 -24.61 20.97 -27.49
CA ARG A 410 -25.38 21.39 -28.63
C ARG A 410 -25.18 20.32 -29.71
N ALA A 411 -26.23 19.55 -30.00
CA ALA A 411 -26.22 18.64 -31.12
C ALA A 411 -25.89 19.43 -32.39
N ALA A 412 -24.75 19.16 -32.98
CA ALA A 412 -24.42 19.66 -34.30
C ALA A 412 -25.44 19.06 -35.29
N LYS A 413 -26.17 19.94 -35.97
CA LYS A 413 -27.06 19.54 -37.07
C LYS A 413 -26.20 18.87 -38.15
N VAL A 414 -26.31 17.55 -38.26
CA VAL A 414 -25.73 16.79 -39.36
C VAL A 414 -26.62 17.06 -40.60
N SER A 415 -26.08 17.76 -41.59
CA SER A 415 -26.70 17.89 -42.90
C SER A 415 -26.71 16.53 -43.62
N PRO A 416 -27.77 16.13 -44.32
CA PRO A 416 -27.83 14.83 -44.97
C PRO A 416 -26.81 14.74 -46.11
N ALA A 417 -25.93 13.75 -46.04
CA ALA A 417 -24.97 13.44 -47.07
C ALA A 417 -25.70 12.88 -48.33
N LYS A 418 -25.39 13.43 -49.51
CA LYS A 418 -25.83 12.96 -50.82
C LYS A 418 -25.39 11.51 -51.02
N LYS A 419 -26.36 10.66 -51.49
CA LYS A 419 -26.12 9.29 -51.91
C LYS A 419 -25.11 9.25 -53.09
N PRO A 420 -24.08 8.37 -53.08
CA PRO A 420 -23.32 8.06 -54.27
C PRO A 420 -24.05 7.05 -55.15
N ALA A 421 -23.96 7.25 -56.47
CA ALA A 421 -24.55 6.42 -57.48
C ALA A 421 -23.94 5.00 -57.54
N ALA A 422 -24.77 4.01 -57.70
CA ALA A 422 -24.40 2.61 -57.92
C ALA A 422 -23.62 2.46 -59.24
N ARG A 423 -22.37 1.97 -59.16
CA ARG A 423 -21.70 1.29 -60.28
C ARG A 423 -21.36 -0.13 -59.86
N GLY A 424 -21.97 -1.04 -60.61
CA GLY A 424 -21.80 -2.46 -60.38
C GLY A 424 -20.40 -2.99 -60.69
N LEU A 425 -20.00 -3.97 -59.93
CA LEU A 425 -18.99 -4.97 -60.36
C LEU A 425 -19.35 -6.33 -59.72
N LYS A 426 -19.92 -7.18 -60.57
CA LYS A 426 -19.99 -8.62 -60.32
C LYS A 426 -18.58 -9.19 -60.42
N LYS A 427 -18.09 -9.84 -59.34
CA LYS A 427 -17.09 -10.91 -59.46
C LYS A 427 -17.36 -11.98 -58.40
N ALA A 428 -17.46 -13.19 -58.92
CA ALA A 428 -17.76 -14.44 -58.27
C ALA A 428 -16.72 -14.81 -57.20
N ILE A 429 -17.18 -15.24 -56.05
CA ILE A 429 -16.40 -15.92 -55.05
C ILE A 429 -16.57 -17.42 -55.21
N ASN A 430 -15.48 -18.09 -55.50
CA ASN A 430 -15.36 -19.54 -55.72
C ASN A 430 -15.32 -20.24 -54.34
N VAL A 431 -16.39 -20.98 -54.06
CA VAL A 431 -16.50 -21.84 -52.86
C VAL A 431 -15.95 -23.21 -53.18
N ARG A 432 -14.65 -23.40 -53.00
CA ARG A 432 -13.98 -24.73 -52.93
C ARG A 432 -12.59 -24.58 -52.33
N ALA A 433 -12.51 -24.64 -51.00
CA ALA A 433 -11.29 -25.06 -50.27
C ALA A 433 -11.53 -25.05 -48.73
N LEU A 434 -12.39 -25.92 -48.22
CA LEU A 434 -12.42 -26.29 -46.81
C LEU A 434 -13.02 -27.70 -46.71
N GLN A 435 -12.27 -28.70 -47.19
CA GLN A 435 -12.45 -30.09 -46.83
C GLN A 435 -11.05 -30.75 -46.90
N GLY A 436 -10.52 -31.06 -45.75
CA GLY A 436 -9.31 -31.87 -45.61
C GLY A 436 -8.41 -31.37 -44.50
N LEU A 437 -8.67 -31.87 -43.28
CA LEU A 437 -7.68 -32.27 -42.28
C LEU A 437 -8.42 -32.60 -40.99
N ALA A 438 -9.09 -33.75 -41.06
CA ALA A 438 -9.38 -34.53 -39.85
C ALA A 438 -8.68 -35.87 -40.10
N LYS A 439 -7.57 -36.06 -39.40
CA LYS A 439 -7.05 -37.35 -38.87
C LYS A 439 -6.10 -37.06 -37.75
#